data_84232833cb30c0d2630f9898150eaba3
#
_entry.id   84232833cb30c0d2630f9898150eaba3
#
_cell.length_a   1.000
_cell.length_b   1.000
_cell.length_c   1.000
_cell.angle_alpha   90.00
_cell.angle_beta   90.00
_cell.angle_gamma   90.00
#
_symmetry.space_group_name_H-M   'P 1'
#
loop_
_entity.id
_entity.type
_entity.pdbx_description
1 polymer ?
#
loop_
_entity_poly.entity_id
_entity_poly.type
_entity_poly.pdbx_seq_one_letter_code
_entity_poly.pdbx_strand_id
1 'polypeptide(L)'
;MNIYLISSFSERLLNDELNKITKNATNIAKINYSDSNINEVIEECNYISLLDEDKIVIVRNFKISAESKKIESYLEHPNDKTKLILITDSIDKRSVIYKLINKNGHVIEINELKPNDLNTKANNYAKSQNIKISYGALNLLFEYNLNNYDLVLNEIDKISNITKDITESEVEEYGAKLVSDESYALADAITNKNYAVIPKLLNDFEASKNDCIPFIALLASSYRLIYFAKAMNKTPDEIARILAVHPYRMKLAKEKSIKYTKEELENILLELAELDYKFKSVNIPQYSLLKTFISNHI
;
A
#
# COMPACT_ATOMS: atom_id res chain seq x y z
N MET A 1 28.04 10.01 8.98
CA MET A 1 28.35 8.87 8.07
C MET A 1 27.38 8.85 6.91
N ASN A 2 27.81 8.36 5.76
CA ASN A 2 27.03 8.37 4.52
C ASN A 2 26.27 7.04 4.31
N ILE A 3 25.62 6.51 5.35
CA ILE A 3 24.84 5.26 5.27
C ILE A 3 23.39 5.52 5.64
N TYR A 4 22.48 5.02 4.81
CA TYR A 4 21.04 5.14 4.99
C TYR A 4 20.38 3.76 4.94
N LEU A 5 19.43 3.51 5.84
CA LEU A 5 18.51 2.38 5.79
C LEU A 5 17.09 2.95 5.70
N ILE A 6 16.40 2.65 4.61
CA ILE A 6 15.10 3.24 4.32
C ILE A 6 14.06 2.13 4.12
N SER A 7 12.91 2.26 4.79
CA SER A 7 11.71 1.51 4.44
C SER A 7 10.55 2.46 4.15
N SER A 8 9.70 2.10 3.18
CA SER A 8 8.54 2.92 2.83
C SER A 8 7.38 2.07 2.37
N PHE A 9 6.16 2.45 2.79
CA PHE A 9 4.92 1.88 2.28
C PHE A 9 4.52 2.45 0.89
N SER A 10 5.16 3.53 0.45
CA SER A 10 4.87 4.26 -0.77
C SER A 10 6.15 4.47 -1.57
N GLU A 11 6.15 4.01 -2.82
CA GLU A 11 7.26 4.23 -3.76
C GLU A 11 7.44 5.73 -4.07
N ARG A 12 6.36 6.50 -4.09
CA ARG A 12 6.43 7.93 -4.36
C ARG A 12 7.13 8.68 -3.22
N LEU A 13 6.76 8.41 -1.97
CA LEU A 13 7.42 9.01 -0.80
C LEU A 13 8.88 8.55 -0.68
N LEU A 14 9.16 7.30 -1.03
CA LEU A 14 10.54 6.79 -1.12
C LEU A 14 11.36 7.59 -2.14
N ASN A 15 10.81 7.79 -3.34
CA ASN A 15 11.50 8.54 -4.39
C ASN A 15 11.71 10.02 -4.02
N ASP A 16 10.74 10.64 -3.34
CA ASP A 16 10.88 12.01 -2.81
C ASP A 16 12.04 12.09 -1.81
N GLU A 17 12.17 11.10 -0.93
CA GLU A 17 13.27 11.05 0.05
C GLU A 17 14.62 10.76 -0.63
N LEU A 18 14.64 9.82 -1.58
CA LEU A 18 15.84 9.55 -2.38
C LEU A 18 16.30 10.80 -3.12
N ASN A 19 15.39 11.56 -3.73
CA ASN A 19 15.72 12.80 -4.44
C ASN A 19 16.36 13.85 -3.52
N LYS A 20 15.93 13.94 -2.25
CA LYS A 20 16.56 14.83 -1.27
C LYS A 20 17.98 14.38 -0.94
N ILE A 21 18.20 13.08 -0.75
CA ILE A 21 19.48 12.48 -0.37
C ILE A 21 20.47 12.52 -1.54
N THR A 22 19.98 12.32 -2.77
CA THR A 22 20.81 12.24 -3.99
C THR A 22 20.95 13.57 -4.74
N LYS A 23 20.43 14.67 -4.18
CA LYS A 23 20.41 15.99 -4.81
C LYS A 23 21.82 16.36 -5.31
N ASN A 24 21.90 16.69 -6.61
CA ASN A 24 23.13 17.08 -7.32
C ASN A 24 24.19 15.97 -7.48
N ALA A 25 23.88 14.71 -7.19
CA ALA A 25 24.82 13.62 -7.42
C ALA A 25 24.86 13.23 -8.90
N THR A 26 26.05 13.11 -9.45
CA THR A 26 26.30 12.70 -10.85
C THR A 26 26.66 11.21 -10.95
N ASN A 27 27.26 10.65 -9.90
CA ASN A 27 27.72 9.26 -9.87
C ASN A 27 26.80 8.41 -8.96
N ILE A 28 25.80 7.75 -9.57
CA ILE A 28 24.82 6.92 -8.85
C ILE A 28 24.81 5.51 -9.42
N ALA A 29 25.22 4.52 -8.64
CA ALA A 29 25.05 3.11 -8.94
C ALA A 29 23.73 2.60 -8.32
N LYS A 30 22.96 1.85 -9.09
CA LYS A 30 21.69 1.24 -8.65
C LYS A 30 21.80 -0.27 -8.73
N ILE A 31 21.61 -0.97 -7.63
CA ILE A 31 21.66 -2.42 -7.51
C ILE A 31 20.29 -2.93 -7.05
N ASN A 32 19.78 -3.95 -7.74
CA ASN A 32 18.62 -4.71 -7.26
C ASN A 32 19.14 -5.96 -6.52
N TYR A 33 18.95 -6.02 -5.21
CA TYR A 33 19.48 -7.12 -4.38
C TYR A 33 18.83 -8.47 -4.69
N SER A 34 17.66 -8.50 -5.35
CA SER A 34 17.03 -9.74 -5.80
C SER A 34 17.83 -10.46 -6.90
N ASP A 35 18.61 -9.70 -7.66
CA ASP A 35 19.35 -10.16 -8.84
C ASP A 35 20.88 -10.19 -8.61
N SER A 36 21.33 -9.77 -7.42
CA SER A 36 22.75 -9.65 -7.06
C SER A 36 23.03 -10.22 -5.66
N ASN A 37 24.29 -10.27 -5.30
CA ASN A 37 24.71 -10.73 -3.99
C ASN A 37 25.40 -9.62 -3.18
N ILE A 38 25.59 -9.86 -1.88
CA ILE A 38 26.14 -8.86 -0.96
C ILE A 38 27.59 -8.49 -1.30
N ASN A 39 28.37 -9.39 -1.92
CA ASN A 39 29.75 -9.09 -2.27
C ASN A 39 29.79 -8.02 -3.39
N GLU A 40 28.91 -8.08 -4.38
CA GLU A 40 28.78 -7.06 -5.43
C GLU A 40 28.44 -5.69 -4.84
N VAL A 41 27.57 -5.65 -3.83
CA VAL A 41 27.25 -4.40 -3.12
C VAL A 41 28.50 -3.83 -2.44
N ILE A 42 29.26 -4.68 -1.74
CA ILE A 42 30.48 -4.26 -1.03
C ILE A 42 31.57 -3.82 -2.01
N GLU A 43 31.75 -4.57 -3.10
CA GLU A 43 32.71 -4.23 -4.16
C GLU A 43 32.37 -2.88 -4.79
N GLU A 44 31.08 -2.66 -5.12
CA GLU A 44 30.59 -1.41 -5.67
C GLU A 44 30.79 -0.24 -4.67
N CYS A 45 30.58 -0.46 -3.39
CA CYS A 45 30.82 0.56 -2.36
C CYS A 45 32.31 0.89 -2.17
N ASN A 46 33.20 -0.08 -2.40
CA ASN A 46 34.64 0.11 -2.26
C ASN A 46 35.31 0.59 -3.55
N TYR A 47 34.62 0.49 -4.70
CA TYR A 47 35.16 0.96 -5.97
C TYR A 47 35.30 2.49 -5.95
N ILE A 48 36.55 2.96 -6.11
CA ILE A 48 36.89 4.37 -6.15
C ILE A 48 37.14 4.76 -7.62
N SER A 49 36.42 5.79 -8.09
CA SER A 49 36.66 6.37 -9.41
C SER A 49 38.04 7.08 -9.44
N LEU A 50 38.74 6.95 -10.55
CA LEU A 50 39.97 7.69 -10.80
C LEU A 50 39.74 9.21 -10.84
N LEU A 51 38.50 9.65 -11.02
CA LEU A 51 38.12 11.08 -11.05
C LEU A 51 37.81 11.65 -9.66
N ASP A 52 38.01 10.88 -8.60
CA ASP A 52 37.87 11.30 -7.19
C ASP A 52 36.46 11.87 -6.82
N GLU A 53 35.40 11.44 -7.53
CA GLU A 53 34.05 11.91 -7.30
C GLU A 53 33.36 11.11 -6.19
N ASP A 54 32.53 11.79 -5.39
CA ASP A 54 31.63 11.14 -4.43
C ASP A 54 30.63 10.24 -5.17
N LYS A 55 30.43 9.04 -4.64
CA LYS A 55 29.56 8.02 -5.21
C LYS A 55 28.35 7.75 -4.34
N ILE A 56 27.21 7.50 -4.95
CA ILE A 56 26.01 6.98 -4.28
C ILE A 56 25.71 5.58 -4.77
N VAL A 57 25.57 4.63 -3.86
CA VAL A 57 25.15 3.25 -4.15
C VAL A 57 23.76 3.05 -3.55
N ILE A 58 22.75 2.83 -4.40
CA ILE A 58 21.37 2.59 -4.00
C ILE A 58 21.08 1.12 -4.19
N VAL A 59 20.78 0.42 -3.10
CA VAL A 59 20.45 -1.02 -3.10
C VAL A 59 18.96 -1.17 -2.82
N ARG A 60 18.19 -1.59 -3.81
CA ARG A 60 16.75 -1.89 -3.69
C ARG A 60 16.53 -3.35 -3.30
N ASN A 61 15.40 -3.64 -2.67
CA ASN A 61 14.99 -4.97 -2.22
C ASN A 61 16.00 -5.62 -1.26
N PHE A 62 16.72 -4.81 -0.48
CA PHE A 62 17.68 -5.32 0.49
C PHE A 62 16.99 -6.15 1.57
N LYS A 63 17.50 -7.38 1.79
CA LYS A 63 16.97 -8.30 2.81
C LYS A 63 18.06 -8.65 3.81
N ILE A 64 17.72 -8.55 5.09
CA ILE A 64 18.61 -8.99 6.17
C ILE A 64 18.54 -10.52 6.26
N SER A 65 19.63 -11.17 5.89
CA SER A 65 19.79 -12.64 5.86
C SER A 65 21.14 -13.05 6.43
N ALA A 66 21.41 -14.34 6.52
CA ALA A 66 22.72 -14.84 6.94
C ALA A 66 23.84 -14.38 5.96
N GLU A 67 23.52 -14.28 4.68
CA GLU A 67 24.48 -13.84 3.65
C GLU A 67 24.75 -12.34 3.74
N SER A 68 23.75 -11.52 4.04
CA SER A 68 23.90 -10.06 4.18
C SER A 68 24.76 -9.65 5.39
N LYS A 69 25.04 -10.57 6.33
CA LYS A 69 25.94 -10.27 7.46
C LYS A 69 27.33 -9.83 7.05
N LYS A 70 27.80 -10.23 5.87
CA LYS A 70 29.10 -9.79 5.33
C LYS A 70 29.22 -8.27 5.21
N ILE A 71 28.08 -7.56 5.08
CA ILE A 71 28.10 -6.10 5.02
C ILE A 71 28.45 -5.44 6.38
N GLU A 72 28.34 -6.17 7.49
CA GLU A 72 28.55 -5.64 8.84
C GLU A 72 29.97 -5.02 8.98
N SER A 73 30.99 -5.70 8.44
CA SER A 73 32.38 -5.17 8.47
C SER A 73 32.53 -3.89 7.63
N TYR A 74 31.80 -3.78 6.51
CA TYR A 74 31.78 -2.54 5.72
C TYR A 74 31.05 -1.42 6.48
N LEU A 75 29.95 -1.73 7.17
CA LEU A 75 29.20 -0.74 7.97
C LEU A 75 29.99 -0.22 9.18
N GLU A 76 30.97 -0.99 9.69
CA GLU A 76 31.86 -0.54 10.75
C GLU A 76 32.96 0.41 10.22
N HIS A 77 33.44 0.20 9.00
CA HIS A 77 34.50 0.95 8.36
C HIS A 77 34.13 1.33 6.91
N PRO A 78 33.10 2.17 6.72
CA PRO A 78 32.63 2.52 5.40
C PRO A 78 33.60 3.44 4.66
N ASN A 79 33.58 3.36 3.33
CA ASN A 79 34.28 4.30 2.48
C ASN A 79 33.66 5.70 2.61
N ASP A 80 34.45 6.70 3.01
CA ASP A 80 33.97 8.07 3.24
C ASP A 80 33.48 8.78 1.98
N LYS A 81 33.91 8.35 0.79
CA LYS A 81 33.48 8.87 -0.52
C LYS A 81 32.24 8.18 -1.07
N THR A 82 31.75 7.14 -0.40
CA THR A 82 30.57 6.41 -0.83
C THR A 82 29.41 6.64 0.12
N LYS A 83 28.27 7.08 -0.44
CA LYS A 83 26.98 7.11 0.25
C LYS A 83 26.22 5.84 -0.08
N LEU A 84 26.00 4.98 0.90
CA LEU A 84 25.24 3.73 0.76
C LEU A 84 23.81 3.93 1.22
N ILE A 85 22.84 3.60 0.36
CA ILE A 85 21.41 3.65 0.64
C ILE A 85 20.83 2.25 0.48
N LEU A 86 20.43 1.62 1.59
CA LEU A 86 19.78 0.32 1.64
C LEU A 86 18.27 0.52 1.75
N ILE A 87 17.51 0.00 0.78
CA ILE A 87 16.06 0.08 0.75
C ILE A 87 15.49 -1.32 1.02
N THR A 88 14.65 -1.43 2.03
CA THR A 88 14.04 -2.68 2.50
C THR A 88 12.54 -2.53 2.72
N ASP A 89 11.79 -3.62 2.59
CA ASP A 89 10.33 -3.62 2.85
C ASP A 89 10.00 -3.41 4.34
N SER A 90 10.87 -3.89 5.23
CA SER A 90 10.68 -3.76 6.68
C SER A 90 12.00 -3.69 7.43
N ILE A 91 12.01 -3.00 8.57
CA ILE A 91 13.20 -2.82 9.40
C ILE A 91 13.08 -3.67 10.68
N ASP A 92 13.92 -4.70 10.82
CA ASP A 92 14.07 -5.41 12.09
C ASP A 92 15.06 -4.68 13.01
N LYS A 93 14.51 -3.95 14.00
CA LYS A 93 15.27 -3.17 14.99
C LYS A 93 16.17 -4.01 15.90
N ARG A 94 16.01 -5.34 15.90
CA ARG A 94 16.85 -6.27 16.69
C ARG A 94 18.11 -6.66 15.94
N SER A 95 18.14 -6.50 14.61
CA SER A 95 19.27 -6.90 13.77
C SER A 95 20.54 -6.10 14.08
N VAL A 96 21.70 -6.72 13.86
CA VAL A 96 23.01 -6.06 14.02
C VAL A 96 23.16 -4.95 13.00
N ILE A 97 22.74 -5.18 11.75
CA ILE A 97 22.79 -4.20 10.66
C ILE A 97 22.01 -2.93 11.03
N TYR A 98 20.79 -3.08 11.58
CA TYR A 98 20.02 -1.92 12.06
C TYR A 98 20.80 -1.15 13.15
N LYS A 99 21.34 -1.87 14.14
CA LYS A 99 22.07 -1.24 15.26
C LYS A 99 23.31 -0.49 14.81
N LEU A 100 24.06 -1.05 13.87
CA LEU A 100 25.24 -0.40 13.28
C LEU A 100 24.86 0.86 12.52
N ILE A 101 23.82 0.78 11.66
CA ILE A 101 23.36 1.95 10.88
C ILE A 101 22.73 3.00 11.79
N ASN A 102 21.93 2.60 12.77
CA ASN A 102 21.29 3.56 13.70
C ASN A 102 22.33 4.30 14.56
N LYS A 103 23.47 3.67 14.86
CA LYS A 103 24.57 4.30 15.61
C LYS A 103 25.36 5.27 14.75
N ASN A 104 25.63 4.93 13.50
CA ASN A 104 26.63 5.57 12.66
C ASN A 104 26.07 6.18 11.37
N GLY A 105 24.77 6.07 11.09
CA GLY A 105 24.13 6.51 9.85
C GLY A 105 22.74 7.06 10.10
N HIS A 106 21.85 6.87 9.13
CA HIS A 106 20.48 7.38 9.14
C HIS A 106 19.50 6.25 8.89
N VAL A 107 18.48 6.13 9.75
CA VAL A 107 17.36 5.21 9.56
C VAL A 107 16.10 6.03 9.29
N ILE A 108 15.44 5.76 8.18
CA ILE A 108 14.23 6.46 7.74
C ILE A 108 13.12 5.43 7.56
N GLU A 109 12.12 5.49 8.42
CA GLU A 109 10.93 4.65 8.33
C GLU A 109 9.73 5.50 7.88
N ILE A 110 9.28 5.27 6.64
CA ILE A 110 8.06 5.90 6.11
C ILE A 110 6.93 4.89 6.30
N ASN A 111 6.36 4.90 7.51
CA ASN A 111 5.30 3.97 7.92
C ASN A 111 3.97 4.31 7.23
N GLU A 112 3.09 3.30 7.12
CA GLU A 112 1.72 3.49 6.68
C GLU A 112 1.04 4.62 7.46
N LEU A 113 0.36 5.47 6.73
CA LEU A 113 -0.34 6.62 7.27
C LEU A 113 -1.75 6.24 7.69
N LYS A 114 -2.22 6.86 8.76
CA LYS A 114 -3.65 6.83 9.08
C LYS A 114 -4.45 7.51 7.97
N PRO A 115 -5.71 7.11 7.71
CA PRO A 115 -6.51 7.68 6.63
C PRO A 115 -6.61 9.22 6.63
N ASN A 116 -6.70 9.85 7.80
CA ASN A 116 -6.69 11.32 7.89
C ASN A 116 -5.36 11.94 7.47
N ASP A 117 -4.24 11.26 7.75
CA ASP A 117 -2.91 11.71 7.37
C ASP A 117 -2.68 11.50 5.87
N LEU A 118 -3.27 10.44 5.28
CA LEU A 118 -3.27 10.19 3.82
C LEU A 118 -3.93 11.36 3.08
N ASN A 119 -5.15 11.74 3.48
CA ASN A 119 -5.86 12.89 2.90
C ASN A 119 -5.05 14.18 3.03
N THR A 120 -4.48 14.43 4.20
CA THR A 120 -3.67 15.62 4.45
C THR A 120 -2.42 15.65 3.56
N LYS A 121 -1.71 14.52 3.43
CA LYS A 121 -0.53 14.43 2.56
C LYS A 121 -0.90 14.55 1.08
N ALA A 122 -1.97 13.90 0.62
CA ALA A 122 -2.44 14.00 -0.76
C ALA A 122 -2.85 15.45 -1.11
N ASN A 123 -3.55 16.14 -0.19
CA ASN A 123 -3.88 17.55 -0.37
C ASN A 123 -2.64 18.44 -0.42
N ASN A 124 -1.63 18.19 0.44
CA ASN A 124 -0.38 18.94 0.41
C ASN A 124 0.39 18.69 -0.89
N TYR A 125 0.38 17.45 -1.38
CA TYR A 125 0.92 17.13 -2.69
C TYR A 125 0.22 17.92 -3.80
N ALA A 126 -1.12 17.87 -3.87
CA ALA A 126 -1.91 18.62 -4.86
C ALA A 126 -1.57 20.12 -4.83
N LYS A 127 -1.52 20.73 -3.64
CA LYS A 127 -1.12 22.12 -3.46
C LYS A 127 0.29 22.40 -3.98
N SER A 128 1.25 21.53 -3.77
CA SER A 128 2.63 21.69 -4.27
C SER A 128 2.71 21.69 -5.80
N GLN A 129 1.72 21.06 -6.46
CA GLN A 129 1.59 21.00 -7.92
C GLN A 129 0.62 22.10 -8.46
N ASN A 130 0.22 23.07 -7.64
CA ASN A 130 -0.78 24.09 -7.96
C ASN A 130 -2.13 23.50 -8.40
N ILE A 131 -2.52 22.36 -7.81
CA ILE A 131 -3.80 21.69 -8.02
C ILE A 131 -4.69 21.99 -6.81
N LYS A 132 -5.92 22.45 -7.07
CA LYS A 132 -6.96 22.59 -6.07
C LYS A 132 -7.83 21.34 -6.11
N ILE A 133 -8.04 20.72 -4.95
CA ILE A 133 -8.84 19.50 -4.85
C ILE A 133 -9.78 19.60 -3.63
N SER A 134 -11.05 19.23 -3.82
CA SER A 134 -12.01 19.20 -2.74
C SER A 134 -11.77 18.02 -1.80
N TYR A 135 -12.22 18.14 -0.54
CA TYR A 135 -12.13 17.05 0.42
C TYR A 135 -12.97 15.83 -0.02
N GLY A 136 -14.13 16.09 -0.64
CA GLY A 136 -14.98 15.03 -1.20
C GLY A 136 -14.30 14.29 -2.35
N ALA A 137 -13.66 15.01 -3.28
CA ALA A 137 -12.88 14.42 -4.36
C ALA A 137 -11.73 13.52 -3.85
N LEU A 138 -10.99 13.98 -2.82
CA LEU A 138 -9.95 13.16 -2.21
C LEU A 138 -10.51 11.87 -1.60
N ASN A 139 -11.61 11.96 -0.85
CA ASN A 139 -12.25 10.79 -0.26
C ASN A 139 -12.71 9.80 -1.35
N LEU A 140 -13.29 10.32 -2.43
CA LEU A 140 -13.75 9.51 -3.55
C LEU A 140 -12.57 8.83 -4.27
N LEU A 141 -11.46 9.54 -4.49
CA LEU A 141 -10.24 8.95 -5.06
C LEU A 141 -9.66 7.85 -4.16
N PHE A 142 -9.62 8.05 -2.85
CA PHE A 142 -9.17 7.02 -1.92
C PHE A 142 -10.11 5.82 -1.90
N GLU A 143 -11.41 6.03 -2.01
CA GLU A 143 -12.38 4.95 -2.14
C GLU A 143 -12.18 4.15 -3.44
N TYR A 144 -12.09 4.81 -4.59
CA TYR A 144 -11.89 4.18 -5.90
C TYR A 144 -10.59 3.37 -5.97
N ASN A 145 -9.56 3.77 -5.23
CA ASN A 145 -8.23 3.17 -5.23
C ASN A 145 -7.93 2.36 -3.96
N LEU A 146 -8.94 1.90 -3.21
CA LEU A 146 -8.81 1.05 -2.01
C LEU A 146 -7.81 1.61 -0.97
N ASN A 147 -7.77 2.93 -0.80
CA ASN A 147 -6.85 3.66 0.07
C ASN A 147 -5.36 3.53 -0.32
N ASN A 148 -5.05 3.16 -1.55
CA ASN A 148 -3.67 3.15 -2.03
C ASN A 148 -3.21 4.56 -2.35
N TYR A 149 -2.27 5.07 -1.56
CA TYR A 149 -1.77 6.43 -1.65
C TYR A 149 -1.13 6.75 -3.01
N ASP A 150 -0.30 5.85 -3.53
CA ASP A 150 0.43 6.07 -4.78
C ASP A 150 -0.54 6.11 -5.98
N LEU A 151 -1.56 5.24 -5.99
CA LEU A 151 -2.60 5.26 -7.03
C LEU A 151 -3.42 6.55 -6.96
N VAL A 152 -3.78 7.02 -5.77
CA VAL A 152 -4.50 8.30 -5.61
C VAL A 152 -3.70 9.47 -6.15
N LEU A 153 -2.38 9.54 -5.89
CA LEU A 153 -1.54 10.60 -6.45
C LEU A 153 -1.44 10.50 -7.98
N ASN A 154 -1.35 9.29 -8.53
CA ASN A 154 -1.36 9.11 -9.98
C ASN A 154 -2.68 9.57 -10.62
N GLU A 155 -3.81 9.33 -9.95
CA GLU A 155 -5.12 9.82 -10.40
C GLU A 155 -5.21 11.35 -10.31
N ILE A 156 -4.71 11.97 -9.23
CA ILE A 156 -4.63 13.44 -9.13
C ILE A 156 -3.81 14.01 -10.29
N ASP A 157 -2.63 13.43 -10.57
CA ASP A 157 -1.78 13.88 -11.68
C ASP A 157 -2.49 13.74 -13.03
N LYS A 158 -3.14 12.60 -13.28
CA LYS A 158 -3.89 12.33 -14.50
C LYS A 158 -5.02 13.34 -14.70
N ILE A 159 -5.88 13.55 -13.70
CA ILE A 159 -7.00 14.50 -13.78
C ILE A 159 -6.48 15.93 -13.91
N SER A 160 -5.36 16.26 -13.27
CA SER A 160 -4.75 17.58 -13.31
C SER A 160 -4.26 18.01 -14.71
N ASN A 161 -4.10 17.06 -15.63
CA ASN A 161 -3.82 17.37 -17.04
C ASN A 161 -5.06 17.88 -17.79
N ILE A 162 -6.26 17.68 -17.23
CA ILE A 162 -7.54 18.13 -17.79
C ILE A 162 -7.98 19.42 -17.08
N THR A 163 -7.97 19.42 -15.75
CA THR A 163 -8.37 20.55 -14.92
C THR A 163 -7.50 20.69 -13.68
N LYS A 164 -7.27 21.95 -13.25
CA LYS A 164 -6.55 22.23 -11.99
C LYS A 164 -7.47 22.41 -10.77
N ASP A 165 -8.78 22.38 -10.96
CA ASP A 165 -9.79 22.39 -9.89
C ASP A 165 -10.55 21.06 -9.92
N ILE A 166 -10.18 20.14 -9.02
CA ILE A 166 -10.68 18.77 -8.99
C ILE A 166 -11.76 18.67 -7.92
N THR A 167 -13.00 18.52 -8.36
CA THR A 167 -14.17 18.24 -7.51
C THR A 167 -14.61 16.78 -7.64
N GLU A 168 -15.66 16.38 -6.94
CA GLU A 168 -16.24 15.05 -7.04
C GLU A 168 -16.69 14.73 -8.48
N SER A 169 -17.20 15.73 -9.20
CA SER A 169 -17.67 15.57 -10.59
C SER A 169 -16.53 15.16 -11.52
N GLU A 170 -15.36 15.80 -11.40
CA GLU A 170 -14.18 15.45 -12.21
C GLU A 170 -13.63 14.07 -11.85
N VAL A 171 -13.74 13.67 -10.59
CA VAL A 171 -13.34 12.31 -10.18
C VAL A 171 -14.32 11.27 -10.73
N GLU A 172 -15.63 11.54 -10.73
CA GLU A 172 -16.63 10.64 -11.31
C GLU A 172 -16.46 10.49 -12.82
N GLU A 173 -16.12 11.57 -13.53
CA GLU A 173 -15.97 11.60 -14.99
C GLU A 173 -14.63 11.02 -15.47
N TYR A 174 -13.52 11.37 -14.80
CA TYR A 174 -12.16 11.06 -15.27
C TYR A 174 -11.39 10.09 -14.37
N GLY A 175 -11.85 9.84 -13.14
CA GLY A 175 -11.18 8.96 -12.19
C GLY A 175 -11.29 7.48 -12.57
N ALA A 176 -10.17 6.76 -12.50
CA ALA A 176 -10.21 5.31 -12.65
C ALA A 176 -10.60 4.66 -11.32
N LYS A 177 -11.48 3.65 -11.42
CA LYS A 177 -11.82 2.78 -10.30
C LYS A 177 -10.96 1.52 -10.40
N LEU A 178 -10.25 1.20 -9.33
CA LEU A 178 -9.50 -0.05 -9.24
C LEU A 178 -10.45 -1.27 -9.24
N VAL A 179 -11.68 -1.04 -8.79
CA VAL A 179 -12.72 -2.05 -8.70
C VAL A 179 -13.95 -1.57 -9.48
N SER A 180 -14.48 -2.43 -10.34
CA SER A 180 -15.64 -2.12 -11.19
C SER A 180 -16.96 -1.98 -10.39
N ASP A 181 -17.96 -1.34 -10.99
CA ASP A 181 -19.27 -1.17 -10.37
C ASP A 181 -19.98 -2.54 -10.17
N GLU A 182 -19.73 -3.53 -11.05
CA GLU A 182 -20.21 -4.90 -10.88
C GLU A 182 -19.59 -5.55 -9.63
N SER A 183 -18.32 -5.28 -9.37
CA SER A 183 -17.63 -5.77 -8.16
C SER A 183 -18.23 -5.16 -6.90
N TYR A 184 -18.55 -3.87 -6.90
CA TYR A 184 -19.24 -3.23 -5.77
C TYR A 184 -20.65 -3.81 -5.57
N ALA A 185 -21.40 -4.02 -6.65
CA ALA A 185 -22.74 -4.62 -6.57
C ALA A 185 -22.68 -6.06 -6.01
N LEU A 186 -21.72 -6.85 -6.45
CA LEU A 186 -21.52 -8.21 -5.94
C LEU A 186 -21.10 -8.20 -4.45
N ALA A 187 -20.14 -7.36 -4.06
CA ALA A 187 -19.72 -7.24 -2.66
C ALA A 187 -20.86 -6.76 -1.75
N ASP A 188 -21.69 -5.84 -2.24
CA ASP A 188 -22.89 -5.38 -1.50
C ASP A 188 -23.91 -6.49 -1.34
N ALA A 189 -24.21 -7.25 -2.39
CA ALA A 189 -25.12 -8.38 -2.34
C ALA A 189 -24.63 -9.47 -1.36
N ILE A 190 -23.34 -9.81 -1.38
CA ILE A 190 -22.72 -10.78 -0.46
C ILE A 190 -22.83 -10.30 0.99
N THR A 191 -22.39 -9.07 1.27
CA THR A 191 -22.40 -8.53 2.63
C THR A 191 -23.81 -8.25 3.16
N ASN A 192 -24.79 -8.12 2.29
CA ASN A 192 -26.22 -8.04 2.66
C ASN A 192 -26.89 -9.40 2.78
N LYS A 193 -26.20 -10.52 2.49
CA LYS A 193 -26.79 -11.86 2.41
C LYS A 193 -28.01 -11.90 1.44
N ASN A 194 -27.89 -11.19 0.30
CA ASN A 194 -28.93 -11.15 -0.73
C ASN A 194 -28.76 -12.32 -1.70
N TYR A 195 -29.11 -13.52 -1.26
CA TYR A 195 -28.87 -14.78 -1.95
C TYR A 195 -29.51 -14.87 -3.33
N ALA A 196 -30.62 -14.18 -3.54
CA ALA A 196 -31.36 -14.25 -4.80
C ALA A 196 -30.59 -13.65 -6.00
N VAL A 197 -29.78 -12.63 -5.77
CA VAL A 197 -29.08 -11.91 -6.85
C VAL A 197 -27.61 -12.31 -7.00
N ILE A 198 -27.00 -12.90 -5.98
CA ILE A 198 -25.57 -13.26 -5.96
C ILE A 198 -25.18 -14.15 -7.15
N PRO A 199 -25.91 -15.22 -7.52
CA PRO A 199 -25.50 -16.07 -8.65
C PRO A 199 -25.42 -15.30 -9.96
N LYS A 200 -26.36 -14.38 -10.21
CA LYS A 200 -26.36 -13.55 -11.41
C LYS A 200 -25.14 -12.60 -11.40
N LEU A 201 -24.97 -11.84 -10.32
CA LEU A 201 -23.86 -10.88 -10.20
C LEU A 201 -22.49 -11.56 -10.27
N LEU A 202 -22.35 -12.78 -9.75
CA LEU A 202 -21.13 -13.55 -9.83
C LEU A 202 -20.82 -14.02 -11.26
N ASN A 203 -21.83 -14.39 -12.02
CA ASN A 203 -21.67 -14.71 -13.44
C ASN A 203 -21.31 -13.45 -14.26
N ASP A 204 -21.95 -12.32 -13.99
CA ASP A 204 -21.64 -11.04 -14.65
C ASP A 204 -20.19 -10.61 -14.33
N PHE A 205 -19.76 -10.75 -13.08
CA PHE A 205 -18.40 -10.49 -12.62
C PHE A 205 -17.35 -11.33 -13.37
N GLU A 206 -17.59 -12.63 -13.52
CA GLU A 206 -16.70 -13.54 -14.27
C GLU A 206 -16.71 -13.26 -15.78
N ALA A 207 -17.91 -13.03 -16.36
CA ALA A 207 -18.07 -12.72 -17.78
C ALA A 207 -17.34 -11.42 -18.19
N SER A 208 -17.36 -10.43 -17.33
CA SER A 208 -16.62 -9.16 -17.49
C SER A 208 -15.13 -9.30 -17.20
N LYS A 209 -14.63 -10.48 -16.87
CA LYS A 209 -13.21 -10.76 -16.51
C LYS A 209 -12.66 -9.83 -15.42
N ASN A 210 -13.48 -9.49 -14.45
CA ASN A 210 -13.07 -8.67 -13.32
C ASN A 210 -11.98 -9.39 -12.50
N ASP A 211 -10.99 -8.61 -12.02
CA ASP A 211 -9.88 -9.15 -11.24
C ASP A 211 -10.35 -9.55 -9.82
N CYS A 212 -10.07 -10.80 -9.45
CA CYS A 212 -10.44 -11.35 -8.14
C CYS A 212 -9.62 -10.74 -6.98
N ILE A 213 -8.37 -10.32 -7.20
CA ILE A 213 -7.50 -9.80 -6.14
C ILE A 213 -8.03 -8.46 -5.59
N PRO A 214 -8.30 -7.42 -6.39
CA PRO A 214 -8.94 -6.20 -5.92
C PRO A 214 -10.33 -6.45 -5.32
N PHE A 215 -11.08 -7.41 -5.87
CA PHE A 215 -12.39 -7.77 -5.34
C PHE A 215 -12.31 -8.34 -3.91
N ILE A 216 -11.36 -9.25 -3.63
CA ILE A 216 -11.13 -9.77 -2.28
C ILE A 216 -10.74 -8.66 -1.31
N ALA A 217 -9.89 -7.71 -1.74
CA ALA A 217 -9.52 -6.55 -0.92
C ALA A 217 -10.74 -5.67 -0.59
N LEU A 218 -11.63 -5.42 -1.56
CA LEU A 218 -12.89 -4.70 -1.36
C LEU A 218 -13.79 -5.44 -0.36
N LEU A 219 -13.95 -6.76 -0.54
CA LEU A 219 -14.81 -7.58 0.31
C LEU A 219 -14.28 -7.62 1.75
N ALA A 220 -12.97 -7.81 1.93
CA ALA A 220 -12.32 -7.77 3.24
C ALA A 220 -12.46 -6.40 3.92
N SER A 221 -12.31 -5.31 3.15
CA SER A 221 -12.55 -3.95 3.67
C SER A 221 -13.98 -3.77 4.16
N SER A 222 -14.96 -4.26 3.40
CA SER A 222 -16.38 -4.19 3.77
C SER A 222 -16.68 -5.00 5.03
N TYR A 223 -16.19 -6.24 5.12
CA TYR A 223 -16.38 -7.08 6.31
C TYR A 223 -15.68 -6.54 7.56
N ARG A 224 -14.51 -5.91 7.42
CA ARG A 224 -13.85 -5.22 8.54
C ARG A 224 -14.71 -4.11 9.13
N LEU A 225 -15.36 -3.30 8.29
CA LEU A 225 -16.27 -2.26 8.78
C LEU A 225 -17.47 -2.86 9.50
N ILE A 226 -18.06 -3.94 8.97
CA ILE A 226 -19.18 -4.67 9.59
C ILE A 226 -18.74 -5.26 10.94
N TYR A 227 -17.53 -5.83 11.02
CA TYR A 227 -16.97 -6.37 12.25
C TYR A 227 -16.79 -5.29 13.32
N PHE A 228 -16.18 -4.14 12.97
CA PHE A 228 -16.03 -3.04 13.94
C PHE A 228 -17.38 -2.47 14.37
N ALA A 229 -18.35 -2.38 13.45
CA ALA A 229 -19.71 -1.97 13.79
C ALA A 229 -20.40 -2.93 14.77
N LYS A 230 -20.07 -4.23 14.68
CA LYS A 230 -20.58 -5.28 15.59
C LYS A 230 -19.84 -5.30 16.92
N ALA A 231 -18.52 -5.21 16.90
CA ALA A 231 -17.66 -5.43 18.06
C ALA A 231 -17.55 -4.19 18.98
N MET A 232 -17.66 -2.99 18.42
CA MET A 232 -17.51 -1.76 19.21
C MET A 232 -18.85 -1.29 19.76
N ASN A 233 -18.90 -1.05 21.08
CA ASN A 233 -20.08 -0.46 21.75
C ASN A 233 -20.05 1.08 21.62
N LYS A 234 -20.15 1.58 20.38
CA LYS A 234 -20.07 3.00 20.03
C LYS A 234 -21.07 3.33 18.92
N THR A 235 -21.37 4.61 18.76
CA THR A 235 -22.21 5.07 17.65
C THR A 235 -21.46 4.95 16.31
N PRO A 236 -22.18 4.82 15.17
CA PRO A 236 -21.54 4.78 13.86
C PRO A 236 -20.61 5.98 13.60
N ASP A 237 -20.99 7.17 14.04
CA ASP A 237 -20.20 8.39 13.85
C ASP A 237 -18.91 8.38 14.71
N GLU A 238 -18.95 7.83 15.91
CA GLU A 238 -17.74 7.65 16.75
C GLU A 238 -16.78 6.62 16.14
N ILE A 239 -17.32 5.49 15.66
CA ILE A 239 -16.53 4.45 15.00
C ILE A 239 -15.92 5.02 13.71
N ALA A 240 -16.70 5.77 12.92
CA ALA A 240 -16.24 6.41 11.70
C ALA A 240 -15.03 7.34 11.95
N ARG A 241 -15.07 8.13 13.05
CA ARG A 241 -13.93 8.97 13.45
C ARG A 241 -12.69 8.16 13.86
N ILE A 242 -12.88 7.08 14.60
CA ILE A 242 -11.78 6.22 15.07
C ILE A 242 -11.08 5.54 13.88
N LEU A 243 -11.89 5.04 12.93
CA LEU A 243 -11.39 4.31 11.75
C LEU A 243 -11.05 5.24 10.59
N ALA A 244 -11.35 6.55 10.72
CA ALA A 244 -11.19 7.58 9.71
C ALA A 244 -11.87 7.20 8.37
N VAL A 245 -13.10 6.71 8.46
CA VAL A 245 -13.94 6.37 7.30
C VAL A 245 -15.13 7.32 7.21
N HIS A 246 -15.74 7.41 6.03
CA HIS A 246 -16.91 8.26 5.85
C HIS A 246 -18.08 7.79 6.75
N PRO A 247 -18.78 8.68 7.50
CA PRO A 247 -19.86 8.31 8.43
C PRO A 247 -20.97 7.48 7.77
N TYR A 248 -21.31 7.78 6.52
CA TYR A 248 -22.33 7.04 5.78
C TYR A 248 -21.96 5.57 5.58
N ARG A 249 -20.69 5.27 5.24
CA ARG A 249 -20.21 3.88 5.11
C ARG A 249 -20.33 3.12 6.44
N MET A 250 -20.08 3.81 7.56
CA MET A 250 -20.20 3.20 8.88
C MET A 250 -21.64 2.92 9.28
N LYS A 251 -22.59 3.80 8.87
CA LYS A 251 -24.03 3.56 9.04
C LYS A 251 -24.47 2.31 8.29
N LEU A 252 -24.11 2.18 7.01
CA LEU A 252 -24.43 0.98 6.22
C LEU A 252 -23.80 -0.29 6.83
N ALA A 253 -22.56 -0.21 7.31
CA ALA A 253 -21.90 -1.33 7.98
C ALA A 253 -22.63 -1.72 9.27
N LYS A 254 -23.16 -0.75 10.02
CA LYS A 254 -23.97 -1.00 11.23
C LYS A 254 -25.28 -1.72 10.92
N GLU A 255 -25.97 -1.31 9.87
CA GLU A 255 -27.19 -1.99 9.39
C GLU A 255 -26.90 -3.44 8.98
N LYS A 256 -25.83 -3.67 8.21
CA LYS A 256 -25.41 -5.01 7.80
C LYS A 256 -24.98 -5.87 8.99
N SER A 257 -24.36 -5.28 10.02
CA SER A 257 -23.83 -6.01 11.17
C SER A 257 -24.88 -6.79 11.98
N ILE A 258 -26.16 -6.43 11.84
CA ILE A 258 -27.29 -7.14 12.49
C ILE A 258 -27.39 -8.59 11.98
N LYS A 259 -27.02 -8.83 10.72
CA LYS A 259 -27.13 -10.12 10.02
C LYS A 259 -26.02 -11.12 10.37
N TYR A 260 -25.07 -10.73 11.19
CA TYR A 260 -23.87 -11.51 11.50
C TYR A 260 -23.65 -11.66 13.00
N THR A 261 -23.07 -12.78 13.42
CA THR A 261 -22.41 -12.90 14.71
C THR A 261 -20.97 -12.35 14.62
N LYS A 262 -20.35 -12.10 15.78
CA LYS A 262 -18.95 -11.68 15.82
C LYS A 262 -18.03 -12.80 15.31
N GLU A 263 -18.31 -14.04 15.70
CA GLU A 263 -17.54 -15.22 15.32
C GLU A 263 -17.63 -15.51 13.81
N GLU A 264 -18.83 -15.35 13.19
CA GLU A 264 -18.96 -15.44 11.74
C GLU A 264 -18.04 -14.44 11.04
N LEU A 265 -18.02 -13.18 11.48
CA LEU A 265 -17.21 -12.14 10.87
C LEU A 265 -15.71 -12.39 11.03
N GLU A 266 -15.28 -12.91 12.19
CA GLU A 266 -13.88 -13.30 12.43
C GLU A 266 -13.47 -14.44 11.48
N ASN A 267 -14.29 -15.47 11.33
CA ASN A 267 -14.02 -16.59 10.42
C ASN A 267 -13.98 -16.14 8.95
N ILE A 268 -14.94 -15.33 8.51
CA ILE A 268 -14.96 -14.77 7.15
C ILE A 268 -13.67 -13.97 6.87
N LEU A 269 -13.23 -13.14 7.81
CA LEU A 269 -12.00 -12.35 7.64
C LEU A 269 -10.74 -13.21 7.57
N LEU A 270 -10.67 -14.30 8.35
CA LEU A 270 -9.58 -15.27 8.27
C LEU A 270 -9.55 -16.00 6.93
N GLU A 271 -10.72 -16.49 6.47
CA GLU A 271 -10.82 -17.16 5.18
C GLU A 271 -10.50 -16.23 4.00
N LEU A 272 -10.90 -14.95 4.06
CA LEU A 272 -10.54 -13.95 3.06
C LEU A 272 -9.02 -13.71 3.03
N ALA A 273 -8.35 -13.69 4.19
CA ALA A 273 -6.89 -13.56 4.26
C ALA A 273 -6.19 -14.78 3.65
N GLU A 274 -6.68 -16.00 3.88
CA GLU A 274 -6.16 -17.21 3.25
C GLU A 274 -6.37 -17.21 1.73
N LEU A 275 -7.53 -16.72 1.28
CA LEU A 275 -7.87 -16.65 -0.14
C LEU A 275 -6.98 -15.62 -0.86
N ASP A 276 -6.75 -14.46 -0.25
CA ASP A 276 -5.82 -13.44 -0.76
C ASP A 276 -4.40 -13.99 -0.89
N TYR A 277 -3.93 -14.71 0.13
CA TYR A 277 -2.63 -15.39 0.09
C TYR A 277 -2.55 -16.41 -1.06
N LYS A 278 -3.56 -17.25 -1.22
CA LYS A 278 -3.62 -18.25 -2.30
C LYS A 278 -3.61 -17.59 -3.68
N PHE A 279 -4.36 -16.51 -3.89
CA PHE A 279 -4.40 -15.80 -5.17
C PHE A 279 -3.06 -15.18 -5.57
N LYS A 280 -2.24 -14.77 -4.60
CA LYS A 280 -0.93 -14.14 -4.83
C LYS A 280 0.23 -15.11 -4.89
N SER A 281 0.11 -16.30 -4.28
CA SER A 281 1.24 -17.23 -4.09
C SER A 281 1.17 -18.49 -4.97
N VAL A 282 0.00 -18.84 -5.51
CA VAL A 282 -0.21 -20.09 -6.24
C VAL A 282 -0.98 -19.83 -7.54
N ASN A 283 -0.58 -20.50 -8.61
CA ASN A 283 -1.33 -20.44 -9.87
C ASN A 283 -2.56 -21.37 -9.80
N ILE A 284 -3.71 -20.81 -9.43
CA ILE A 284 -4.97 -21.52 -9.19
C ILE A 284 -6.13 -20.84 -9.91
N PRO A 285 -7.24 -21.54 -10.21
CA PRO A 285 -8.42 -20.95 -10.81
C PRO A 285 -9.16 -20.05 -9.81
N GLN A 286 -8.84 -18.75 -9.81
CA GLN A 286 -9.31 -17.77 -8.85
C GLN A 286 -10.84 -17.69 -8.77
N TYR A 287 -11.56 -17.71 -9.91
CA TYR A 287 -13.02 -17.68 -9.93
C TYR A 287 -13.66 -18.89 -9.25
N SER A 288 -13.08 -20.09 -9.42
CA SER A 288 -13.59 -21.30 -8.76
C SER A 288 -13.46 -21.23 -7.25
N LEU A 289 -12.32 -20.75 -6.74
CA LEU A 289 -12.12 -20.55 -5.31
C LEU A 289 -13.00 -19.45 -4.75
N LEU A 290 -13.19 -18.36 -5.48
CA LEU A 290 -14.10 -17.30 -5.10
C LEU A 290 -15.55 -17.84 -5.00
N LYS A 291 -16.01 -18.63 -5.97
CA LYS A 291 -17.32 -19.27 -5.94
C LYS A 291 -17.49 -20.20 -4.73
N THR A 292 -16.46 -20.99 -4.43
CA THR A 292 -16.45 -21.87 -3.25
C THR A 292 -16.57 -21.07 -1.96
N PHE A 293 -15.73 -20.02 -1.81
CA PHE A 293 -15.81 -19.14 -0.65
C PHE A 293 -17.20 -18.51 -0.48
N ILE A 294 -17.76 -17.96 -1.55
CA ILE A 294 -19.10 -17.36 -1.52
C ILE A 294 -20.13 -18.42 -1.11
N SER A 295 -20.08 -19.63 -1.68
CA SER A 295 -21.04 -20.71 -1.37
C SER A 295 -20.97 -21.20 0.07
N ASN A 296 -19.82 -21.12 0.73
CA ASN A 296 -19.65 -21.52 2.13
C ASN A 296 -20.25 -20.50 3.12
N HIS A 297 -20.47 -19.26 2.67
CA HIS A 297 -20.94 -18.16 3.52
C HIS A 297 -22.33 -17.62 3.15
N ILE A 298 -22.98 -18.32 2.21
CA ILE A 298 -24.35 -18.03 1.77
C ILE A 298 -25.39 -18.98 2.44
#